data_767e5af5b6367b96f12417c1bb20c896
#
_entry.id   767e5af5b6367b96f12417c1bb20c896
#
_cell.length_a   1.000
_cell.length_b   1.000
_cell.length_c   1.000
_cell.angle_alpha   90.00
_cell.angle_beta   90.00
_cell.angle_gamma   90.00
#
_symmetry.space_group_name_H-M   'P 1'
#
loop_
_entity.id
_entity.type
_entity.pdbx_description
1 polymer ?
#
loop_
_entity_poly.entity_id
_entity_poly.type
_entity_poly.pdbx_seq_one_letter_code
_entity_poly.pdbx_strand_id
1 'polypeptide(L)'
;MPLSNQSGGPWGSGPRGSPDFEELLRGGQDRLRGLLRGNLGGRGFALIALAAIVLWGFSGFFRVEPDELGVVLRFGKFVREVPPGLNYHLPYPIETALTPQALRVNKIDIGFDLRRGSTMRDVPEEALMLTGDENIVGVDFSVLWKVKPEHVGDYLFNVQAPEATVKAVGESAMREVIGRSNIQAILTGARQTIETAVQELMQKTLDDYGAGVVVQQVQLQRVDPPTQVIEAFRDVQRASSDLERAQNEAQTYANRVVPEARGRAAKILQDAEAYREQTVAEAKGQACVSRKCMSNTKRRPT
;
A
#
# COMPACT_ATOMS: atom_id res chain seq x y z
N MET A 1 49.79 80.18 -32.56
CA MET A 1 50.89 79.96 -31.59
C MET A 1 50.52 78.72 -30.78
N PRO A 2 51.52 78.02 -30.48
CA PRO A 2 51.47 76.52 -30.28
C PRO A 2 51.41 76.17 -28.82
N LEU A 3 51.21 74.92 -28.51
CA LEU A 3 52.02 74.20 -27.54
C LEU A 3 51.60 72.71 -27.50
N SER A 4 52.54 71.95 -27.97
CA SER A 4 52.79 70.54 -27.70
C SER A 4 52.72 70.20 -26.21
N ASN A 5 52.24 69.07 -25.85
CA ASN A 5 52.86 68.32 -24.78
C ASN A 5 52.76 66.79 -25.05
N GLN A 6 53.93 66.23 -25.30
CA GLN A 6 54.22 64.82 -25.21
C GLN A 6 54.32 64.44 -23.74
N SER A 7 53.70 63.32 -23.34
CA SER A 7 54.28 62.52 -22.27
C SER A 7 53.96 61.07 -22.52
N GLY A 8 54.97 60.35 -22.94
CA GLY A 8 54.99 58.87 -23.03
C GLY A 8 54.96 58.28 -21.66
N GLY A 9 54.14 57.29 -21.51
CA GLY A 9 54.15 56.34 -20.38
C GLY A 9 54.52 54.93 -20.94
N PRO A 10 55.48 54.25 -20.27
CA PRO A 10 56.03 53.01 -20.78
C PRO A 10 55.30 51.78 -20.23
N TRP A 11 54.04 51.60 -20.60
CA TRP A 11 53.31 50.33 -20.25
C TRP A 11 52.33 49.95 -21.38
N GLY A 12 52.93 49.59 -22.50
CA GLY A 12 52.19 48.94 -23.60
C GLY A 12 52.05 47.49 -23.32
N SER A 13 50.96 47.07 -22.74
CA SER A 13 50.50 45.70 -22.81
C SER A 13 49.50 45.60 -23.95
N GLY A 14 49.90 45.03 -25.06
CA GLY A 14 49.05 44.70 -26.19
C GLY A 14 47.92 43.75 -25.76
N PRO A 15 46.73 43.91 -26.30
CA PRO A 15 45.64 42.97 -26.06
C PRO A 15 46.05 41.63 -26.70
N ARG A 16 46.15 40.60 -25.86
CA ARG A 16 46.06 39.20 -26.33
C ARG A 16 44.68 39.03 -26.94
N GLY A 17 44.64 39.02 -28.25
CA GLY A 17 43.43 38.63 -28.96
C GLY A 17 43.01 37.24 -28.51
N SER A 18 41.88 37.19 -27.86
CA SER A 18 41.10 35.97 -27.79
C SER A 18 40.95 35.44 -29.23
N PRO A 19 41.15 34.17 -29.51
CA PRO A 19 40.91 33.64 -30.85
C PRO A 19 39.48 33.99 -31.25
N ASP A 20 39.36 34.84 -32.30
CA ASP A 20 38.08 35.26 -32.82
C ASP A 20 37.28 34.04 -33.25
N PHE A 21 36.26 33.78 -32.49
CA PHE A 21 35.30 32.71 -32.84
C PHE A 21 34.71 32.92 -34.24
N GLU A 22 34.66 34.18 -34.70
CA GLU A 22 34.29 34.54 -36.07
C GLU A 22 35.32 34.13 -37.12
N GLU A 23 36.62 34.17 -36.82
CA GLU A 23 37.67 33.67 -37.75
C GLU A 23 37.63 32.15 -37.85
N LEU A 24 37.39 31.43 -36.74
CA LEU A 24 37.19 29.98 -36.78
C LEU A 24 35.93 29.60 -37.53
N LEU A 25 34.86 30.36 -37.41
CA LEU A 25 33.63 30.12 -38.17
C LEU A 25 33.78 30.47 -39.64
N ARG A 26 34.49 31.60 -39.99
CA ARG A 26 34.80 31.93 -41.39
C ARG A 26 35.75 30.93 -42.01
N GLY A 27 36.80 30.53 -41.30
CA GLY A 27 37.74 29.51 -41.74
C GLY A 27 37.05 28.12 -41.95
N GLY A 28 36.06 27.82 -41.12
CA GLY A 28 35.17 26.66 -41.27
C GLY A 28 34.26 26.79 -42.52
N GLN A 29 33.63 27.95 -42.70
CA GLN A 29 32.76 28.24 -43.86
C GLN A 29 33.55 28.26 -45.19
N ASP A 30 34.75 28.83 -45.21
CA ASP A 30 35.58 28.86 -46.43
C ASP A 30 36.16 27.46 -46.79
N ARG A 31 36.50 26.66 -45.79
CA ARG A 31 36.85 25.23 -46.04
C ARG A 31 35.66 24.42 -46.52
N LEU A 32 34.46 24.63 -45.95
CA LEU A 32 33.22 24.03 -46.44
C LEU A 32 32.86 24.51 -47.84
N ARG A 33 32.97 25.82 -48.14
CA ARG A 33 32.76 26.36 -49.48
C ARG A 33 33.81 25.86 -50.49
N GLY A 34 35.10 25.70 -50.07
CA GLY A 34 36.15 25.14 -50.86
C GLY A 34 35.93 23.66 -51.21
N LEU A 35 35.46 22.89 -50.23
CA LEU A 35 35.01 21.52 -50.39
C LEU A 35 33.77 21.38 -51.32
N LEU A 36 32.85 22.33 -51.24
CA LEU A 36 31.61 22.36 -52.08
C LEU A 36 31.86 22.89 -53.49
N ARG A 37 32.92 23.68 -53.77
CA ARG A 37 33.19 24.32 -55.04
C ARG A 37 34.27 23.61 -55.89
N GLY A 38 35.02 22.67 -55.30
CA GLY A 38 36.08 21.89 -56.00
C GLY A 38 35.55 20.54 -56.40
N ASN A 39 35.12 20.40 -57.68
CA ASN A 39 34.94 19.17 -58.43
C ASN A 39 34.36 17.95 -57.67
N LEU A 40 33.37 18.25 -56.84
CA LEU A 40 32.58 17.23 -56.12
C LEU A 40 31.47 16.73 -57.06
N GLY A 41 31.90 16.03 -58.12
CA GLY A 41 31.04 15.04 -58.76
C GLY A 41 30.53 14.06 -57.73
N GLY A 42 29.56 13.23 -58.00
CA GLY A 42 28.82 12.38 -57.10
C GLY A 42 29.48 11.85 -55.80
N ARG A 43 30.85 11.86 -55.69
CA ARG A 43 31.63 11.44 -54.52
C ARG A 43 31.50 12.38 -53.33
N GLY A 44 31.43 13.72 -53.54
CA GLY A 44 31.31 14.63 -52.43
C GLY A 44 29.88 14.69 -51.87
N PHE A 45 28.90 14.60 -52.74
CA PHE A 45 27.51 14.42 -52.30
C PHE A 45 27.35 13.11 -51.52
N ALA A 46 28.00 12.03 -51.97
CA ALA A 46 28.03 10.76 -51.26
C ALA A 46 28.67 10.86 -49.86
N LEU A 47 29.78 11.63 -49.70
CA LEU A 47 30.41 11.84 -48.40
C LEU A 47 29.53 12.69 -47.44
N ILE A 48 28.86 13.71 -47.96
CA ILE A 48 27.90 14.52 -47.14
C ILE A 48 26.69 13.68 -46.74
N ALA A 49 26.14 12.90 -47.67
CA ALA A 49 25.04 11.97 -47.40
C ALA A 49 25.47 10.89 -46.39
N LEU A 50 26.67 10.34 -46.49
CA LEU A 50 27.19 9.40 -45.52
C LEU A 50 27.35 10.03 -44.13
N ALA A 51 27.92 11.22 -44.06
CA ALA A 51 28.04 11.97 -42.79
C ALA A 51 26.67 12.27 -42.16
N ALA A 52 25.66 12.66 -42.95
CA ALA A 52 24.32 12.87 -42.51
C ALA A 52 23.66 11.57 -41.97
N ILE A 53 23.88 10.44 -42.63
CA ILE A 53 23.38 9.13 -42.19
C ILE A 53 24.06 8.70 -40.88
N VAL A 54 25.36 8.96 -40.73
CA VAL A 54 26.07 8.65 -39.48
C VAL A 54 25.58 9.52 -38.36
N LEU A 55 25.42 10.83 -38.55
CA LEU A 55 24.85 11.75 -37.57
C LEU A 55 23.41 11.37 -37.19
N TRP A 56 22.61 11.01 -38.21
CA TRP A 56 21.25 10.53 -37.97
C TRP A 56 21.27 9.23 -37.17
N GLY A 57 22.18 8.28 -37.44
CA GLY A 57 22.34 7.05 -36.68
C GLY A 57 22.70 7.30 -35.19
N PHE A 58 23.61 8.28 -34.96
CA PHE A 58 23.97 8.66 -33.58
C PHE A 58 22.81 9.31 -32.78
N SER A 59 21.79 9.82 -33.42
CA SER A 59 20.60 10.39 -32.78
C SER A 59 19.73 9.33 -32.08
N GLY A 60 19.99 8.05 -32.26
CA GLY A 60 19.23 6.95 -31.66
C GLY A 60 19.64 6.56 -30.24
N PHE A 61 20.62 7.21 -29.63
CA PHE A 61 21.00 6.94 -28.26
C PHE A 61 20.04 7.65 -27.29
N PHE A 62 19.48 6.92 -26.32
CA PHE A 62 18.64 7.47 -25.25
C PHE A 62 19.00 6.83 -23.91
N ARG A 63 18.74 7.55 -22.85
CA ARG A 63 18.98 7.10 -21.47
C ARG A 63 17.65 6.82 -20.80
N VAL A 64 17.54 5.66 -20.16
CA VAL A 64 16.42 5.25 -19.32
C VAL A 64 16.87 5.38 -17.86
N GLU A 65 16.12 6.09 -17.04
CA GLU A 65 16.42 6.27 -15.62
C GLU A 65 16.16 4.96 -14.84
N PRO A 66 16.72 4.81 -13.61
CA PRO A 66 16.58 3.56 -12.83
C PRO A 66 15.14 3.22 -12.41
N ASP A 67 14.25 4.19 -12.36
CA ASP A 67 12.82 4.06 -12.01
C ASP A 67 11.92 3.95 -13.25
N GLU A 68 12.49 4.04 -14.44
CA GLU A 68 11.80 3.96 -15.72
C GLU A 68 12.08 2.62 -16.43
N LEU A 69 11.18 2.25 -17.32
CA LEU A 69 11.40 1.19 -18.32
C LEU A 69 11.27 1.78 -19.71
N GLY A 70 12.22 1.46 -20.57
CA GLY A 70 12.17 1.88 -21.96
C GLY A 70 11.25 0.98 -22.77
N VAL A 71 10.32 1.57 -23.49
CA VAL A 71 9.43 0.89 -24.44
C VAL A 71 9.73 1.40 -25.84
N VAL A 72 10.19 0.52 -26.73
CA VAL A 72 10.50 0.89 -28.11
C VAL A 72 9.36 0.49 -29.02
N LEU A 73 8.83 1.49 -29.71
CA LEU A 73 7.78 1.35 -30.72
C LEU A 73 8.40 1.49 -32.11
N ARG A 74 8.06 0.62 -33.02
CA ARG A 74 8.38 0.72 -34.45
C ARG A 74 7.12 1.03 -35.23
N PHE A 75 7.09 2.19 -35.88
CA PHE A 75 5.90 2.68 -36.58
C PHE A 75 4.62 2.61 -35.73
N GLY A 76 4.74 2.93 -34.42
CA GLY A 76 3.62 2.92 -33.48
C GLY A 76 3.24 1.53 -32.92
N LYS A 77 3.91 0.45 -33.32
CA LYS A 77 3.69 -0.88 -32.76
C LYS A 77 4.75 -1.20 -31.71
N PHE A 78 4.34 -1.80 -30.60
CA PHE A 78 5.23 -2.31 -29.58
C PHE A 78 6.17 -3.39 -30.16
N VAL A 79 7.47 -3.29 -29.91
CA VAL A 79 8.49 -4.23 -30.40
C VAL A 79 9.26 -4.87 -29.27
N ARG A 80 9.75 -4.06 -28.31
CA ARG A 80 10.61 -4.55 -27.23
C ARG A 80 10.59 -3.61 -26.01
N GLU A 81 10.88 -4.21 -24.88
CA GLU A 81 11.20 -3.51 -23.64
C GLU A 81 12.72 -3.40 -23.49
N VAL A 82 13.15 -2.34 -22.83
CA VAL A 82 14.58 -2.02 -22.65
C VAL A 82 14.82 -1.69 -21.18
N PRO A 83 15.81 -2.32 -20.53
CA PRO A 83 16.13 -2.08 -19.13
C PRO A 83 16.72 -0.67 -18.90
N PRO A 84 16.75 -0.19 -17.64
CA PRO A 84 17.41 1.05 -17.29
C PRO A 84 18.88 1.08 -17.76
N GLY A 85 19.33 2.25 -18.23
CA GLY A 85 20.68 2.46 -18.72
C GLY A 85 20.73 3.19 -20.06
N LEU A 86 21.89 3.14 -20.69
CA LEU A 86 22.09 3.70 -22.04
C LEU A 86 21.67 2.67 -23.08
N ASN A 87 20.68 3.02 -23.87
CA ASN A 87 20.09 2.15 -24.88
C ASN A 87 20.10 2.82 -26.24
N TYR A 88 19.94 1.99 -27.28
CA TYR A 88 19.90 2.44 -28.67
C TYR A 88 18.60 1.99 -29.34
N HIS A 89 17.94 2.93 -30.03
CA HIS A 89 16.82 2.67 -30.90
C HIS A 89 17.12 3.25 -32.30
N LEU A 90 16.43 2.78 -33.31
CA LEU A 90 16.54 3.37 -34.65
C LEU A 90 15.98 4.80 -34.60
N PRO A 91 16.73 5.78 -35.15
CA PRO A 91 16.28 7.18 -35.11
C PRO A 91 14.91 7.41 -35.75
N TYR A 92 14.25 8.45 -35.26
CA TYR A 92 12.99 8.91 -35.87
C TYR A 92 13.15 9.04 -37.40
N PRO A 93 12.15 8.62 -38.23
CA PRO A 93 10.80 8.21 -37.88
C PRO A 93 10.56 6.71 -37.69
N ILE A 94 11.61 5.85 -37.67
CA ILE A 94 11.46 4.40 -37.66
C ILE A 94 11.01 3.89 -36.28
N GLU A 95 11.75 4.28 -35.25
CA GLU A 95 11.44 3.89 -33.87
C GLU A 95 11.23 5.13 -33.01
N THR A 96 10.36 4.97 -31.99
CA THR A 96 10.11 5.96 -30.96
C THR A 96 10.25 5.26 -29.60
N ALA A 97 11.01 5.85 -28.69
CA ALA A 97 11.16 5.35 -27.33
C ALA A 97 10.24 6.11 -26.37
N LEU A 98 9.49 5.38 -25.54
CA LEU A 98 8.74 5.89 -24.42
C LEU A 98 9.39 5.41 -23.13
N THR A 99 9.47 6.26 -22.12
CA THR A 99 10.08 5.94 -20.81
C THR A 99 9.07 6.13 -19.68
N PRO A 100 8.07 5.24 -19.52
CA PRO A 100 7.15 5.31 -18.42
C PRO A 100 7.84 4.97 -17.09
N GLN A 101 7.43 5.62 -15.99
CA GLN A 101 7.92 5.36 -14.64
C GLN A 101 7.31 4.06 -14.08
N ALA A 102 7.74 2.92 -14.62
CA ALA A 102 7.14 1.62 -14.34
C ALA A 102 7.64 1.00 -13.02
N LEU A 103 8.85 1.32 -12.58
CA LEU A 103 9.45 0.75 -11.37
C LEU A 103 9.09 1.53 -10.10
N ARG A 104 8.53 2.73 -10.25
CA ARG A 104 8.09 3.56 -9.15
C ARG A 104 6.79 3.03 -8.55
N VAL A 105 6.70 3.08 -7.21
CA VAL A 105 5.43 2.86 -6.51
C VAL A 105 4.61 4.14 -6.55
N ASN A 106 3.45 4.05 -7.14
CA ASN A 106 2.48 5.13 -7.19
C ASN A 106 1.49 4.98 -6.04
N LYS A 107 1.08 6.10 -5.46
CA LYS A 107 0.08 6.16 -4.40
C LYS A 107 -1.13 6.94 -4.89
N ILE A 108 -2.30 6.36 -4.73
CA ILE A 108 -3.58 7.03 -5.02
C ILE A 108 -4.37 7.08 -3.71
N ASP A 109 -4.81 8.27 -3.35
CA ASP A 109 -5.66 8.50 -2.19
C ASP A 109 -7.12 8.59 -2.66
N ILE A 110 -8.04 7.93 -1.93
CA ILE A 110 -9.47 7.82 -2.23
C ILE A 110 -10.25 8.19 -0.98
N GLY A 111 -11.23 9.08 -1.12
CA GLY A 111 -12.03 9.64 -0.02
C GLY A 111 -11.47 10.96 0.53
N PHE A 112 -10.20 11.26 0.28
CA PHE A 112 -9.56 12.49 0.73
C PHE A 112 -8.52 13.00 -0.28
N ASP A 113 -8.27 14.31 -0.27
CA ASP A 113 -7.25 14.96 -1.11
C ASP A 113 -6.19 15.61 -0.21
N LEU A 114 -4.95 15.13 -0.31
CA LEU A 114 -3.77 15.67 0.36
C LEU A 114 -2.97 16.54 -0.63
N ARG A 115 -3.49 17.70 -1.01
CA ARG A 115 -2.69 18.65 -1.80
C ARG A 115 -1.57 19.24 -0.94
N ARG A 116 -0.36 19.30 -1.49
CA ARG A 116 0.84 19.85 -0.84
C ARG A 116 0.54 21.18 -0.12
N GLY A 117 0.57 21.16 1.22
CA GLY A 117 0.44 22.37 2.06
C GLY A 117 -1.00 22.76 2.43
N SER A 118 -2.00 21.95 2.12
CA SER A 118 -3.39 22.16 2.50
C SER A 118 -3.83 21.15 3.57
N THR A 119 -4.79 21.58 4.39
CA THR A 119 -5.55 20.69 5.28
C THR A 119 -6.16 19.55 4.48
N MET A 120 -6.15 18.33 5.02
CA MET A 120 -6.83 17.17 4.46
C MET A 120 -8.28 17.55 4.15
N ARG A 121 -8.63 17.47 2.87
CA ARG A 121 -9.99 17.77 2.42
C ARG A 121 -10.72 16.48 2.16
N ASP A 122 -11.77 16.24 2.88
CA ASP A 122 -12.64 15.09 2.67
C ASP A 122 -13.43 15.26 1.35
N VAL A 123 -13.53 14.17 0.58
CA VAL A 123 -14.32 14.08 -0.64
C VAL A 123 -15.46 13.08 -0.40
N PRO A 124 -16.62 13.55 0.10
CA PRO A 124 -17.71 12.67 0.56
C PRO A 124 -18.26 11.77 -0.53
N GLU A 125 -18.21 12.22 -1.80
CA GLU A 125 -18.68 11.43 -2.95
C GLU A 125 -17.91 10.13 -3.14
N GLU A 126 -16.62 10.12 -2.79
CA GLU A 126 -15.73 8.96 -2.89
C GLU A 126 -15.71 8.16 -1.58
N ALA A 127 -15.83 8.84 -0.43
CA ALA A 127 -15.69 8.28 0.90
C ALA A 127 -16.93 7.54 1.39
N LEU A 128 -18.15 8.02 1.06
CA LEU A 128 -19.38 7.46 1.63
C LEU A 128 -19.75 6.12 0.97
N MET A 129 -19.90 5.10 1.82
CA MET A 129 -20.26 3.75 1.39
C MET A 129 -21.33 3.17 2.33
N LEU A 130 -22.16 2.27 1.77
CA LEU A 130 -23.18 1.54 2.51
C LEU A 130 -22.64 0.18 2.93
N THR A 131 -22.79 -0.18 4.20
CA THR A 131 -22.41 -1.48 4.76
C THR A 131 -23.54 -2.51 4.56
N GLY A 132 -23.23 -3.80 4.76
CA GLY A 132 -24.20 -4.89 4.61
C GLY A 132 -25.35 -4.87 5.64
N ASP A 133 -25.17 -4.14 6.73
CA ASP A 133 -26.17 -3.90 7.77
C ASP A 133 -26.87 -2.53 7.64
N GLU A 134 -26.89 -1.98 6.42
CA GLU A 134 -27.63 -0.77 6.04
C GLU A 134 -27.13 0.52 6.75
N ASN A 135 -25.91 0.52 7.24
CA ASN A 135 -25.30 1.71 7.83
C ASN A 135 -24.45 2.46 6.80
N ILE A 136 -24.38 3.78 6.92
CA ILE A 136 -23.50 4.61 6.09
C ILE A 136 -22.19 4.84 6.83
N VAL A 137 -21.06 4.60 6.17
CA VAL A 137 -19.71 4.85 6.68
C VAL A 137 -18.90 5.67 5.70
N GLY A 138 -18.09 6.58 6.22
CA GLY A 138 -17.03 7.25 5.47
C GLY A 138 -15.76 6.42 5.56
N VAL A 139 -15.21 6.04 4.42
CA VAL A 139 -13.99 5.22 4.33
C VAL A 139 -12.96 5.96 3.50
N ASP A 140 -11.86 6.33 4.15
CA ASP A 140 -10.68 6.92 3.52
C ASP A 140 -9.59 5.86 3.43
N PHE A 141 -9.05 5.67 2.24
CA PHE A 141 -8.01 4.68 2.02
C PHE A 141 -7.03 5.10 0.92
N SER A 142 -5.87 4.49 0.94
CA SER A 142 -4.81 4.70 -0.05
C SER A 142 -4.44 3.39 -0.72
N VAL A 143 -4.24 3.44 -2.02
CA VAL A 143 -3.80 2.30 -2.83
C VAL A 143 -2.38 2.56 -3.30
N LEU A 144 -1.48 1.63 -2.97
CA LEU A 144 -0.12 1.60 -3.50
C LEU A 144 -0.06 0.59 -4.64
N TRP A 145 0.38 1.04 -5.78
CA TRP A 145 0.44 0.22 -6.98
C TRP A 145 1.69 0.52 -7.80
N LYS A 146 2.08 -0.40 -8.64
CA LYS A 146 3.17 -0.26 -9.62
C LYS A 146 2.82 -0.95 -10.94
N VAL A 147 3.51 -0.58 -12.00
CA VAL A 147 3.39 -1.27 -13.28
C VAL A 147 4.11 -2.61 -13.22
N LYS A 148 3.55 -3.66 -13.84
CA LYS A 148 4.21 -4.95 -14.04
C LYS A 148 5.33 -4.77 -15.06
N PRO A 149 6.61 -5.04 -14.72
CA PRO A 149 7.71 -4.89 -15.68
C PRO A 149 7.53 -5.70 -16.96
N GLU A 150 6.89 -6.86 -16.86
CA GLU A 150 6.66 -7.79 -17.98
C GLU A 150 5.49 -7.37 -18.88
N HIS A 151 4.65 -6.43 -18.43
CA HIS A 151 3.41 -6.01 -19.09
C HIS A 151 3.30 -4.49 -19.26
N VAL A 152 4.42 -3.80 -19.44
CA VAL A 152 4.44 -2.35 -19.63
C VAL A 152 3.72 -1.94 -20.92
N GLY A 153 3.74 -2.79 -21.93
CA GLY A 153 2.96 -2.61 -23.15
C GLY A 153 1.46 -2.54 -22.85
N ASP A 154 0.95 -3.44 -22.04
CA ASP A 154 -0.47 -3.47 -21.66
C ASP A 154 -0.88 -2.21 -20.89
N TYR A 155 -0.04 -1.76 -19.97
CA TYR A 155 -0.23 -0.52 -19.23
C TYR A 155 -0.33 0.72 -20.13
N LEU A 156 0.48 0.76 -21.21
CA LEU A 156 0.51 1.93 -22.11
C LEU A 156 -0.60 1.93 -23.17
N PHE A 157 -1.07 0.74 -23.58
CA PHE A 157 -1.93 0.63 -24.79
C PHE A 157 -3.34 0.11 -24.48
N ASN A 158 -3.53 -0.68 -23.41
CA ASN A 158 -4.85 -1.22 -23.10
C ASN A 158 -5.73 -0.23 -22.32
N VAL A 159 -5.12 0.68 -21.53
CA VAL A 159 -5.84 1.60 -20.66
C VAL A 159 -5.47 3.05 -21.00
N GLN A 160 -6.46 3.86 -21.34
CA GLN A 160 -6.26 5.27 -21.73
C GLN A 160 -5.78 6.14 -20.55
N ALA A 161 -6.32 5.91 -19.34
CA ALA A 161 -6.02 6.67 -18.13
C ALA A 161 -5.81 5.72 -16.93
N PRO A 162 -4.60 5.11 -16.80
CA PRO A 162 -4.37 4.06 -15.83
C PRO A 162 -4.63 4.49 -14.37
N GLU A 163 -4.21 5.69 -13.97
CA GLU A 163 -4.44 6.22 -12.61
C GLU A 163 -5.94 6.36 -12.30
N ALA A 164 -6.71 6.91 -13.22
CA ALA A 164 -8.15 7.06 -13.04
C ALA A 164 -8.85 5.70 -13.00
N THR A 165 -8.38 4.73 -13.79
CA THR A 165 -8.90 3.35 -13.80
C THR A 165 -8.60 2.65 -12.49
N VAL A 166 -7.37 2.72 -11.98
CA VAL A 166 -7.00 2.13 -10.68
C VAL A 166 -7.83 2.77 -9.56
N LYS A 167 -8.05 4.09 -9.60
CA LYS A 167 -8.91 4.79 -8.64
C LYS A 167 -10.35 4.27 -8.68
N ALA A 168 -10.96 4.19 -9.85
CA ALA A 168 -12.34 3.73 -10.03
C ALA A 168 -12.52 2.25 -9.64
N VAL A 169 -11.56 1.39 -9.98
CA VAL A 169 -11.54 -0.02 -9.56
C VAL A 169 -11.39 -0.12 -8.05
N GLY A 170 -10.51 0.69 -7.44
CA GLY A 170 -10.33 0.75 -6.01
C GLY A 170 -11.60 1.15 -5.25
N GLU A 171 -12.25 2.19 -5.73
CA GLU A 171 -13.54 2.65 -5.18
C GLU A 171 -14.63 1.58 -5.30
N SER A 172 -14.74 0.93 -6.46
CA SER A 172 -15.73 -0.13 -6.69
C SER A 172 -15.46 -1.38 -5.83
N ALA A 173 -14.21 -1.82 -5.75
CA ALA A 173 -13.80 -2.97 -4.95
C ALA A 173 -14.01 -2.72 -3.45
N MET A 174 -13.66 -1.52 -2.96
CA MET A 174 -13.90 -1.15 -1.56
C MET A 174 -15.40 -1.15 -1.26
N ARG A 175 -16.22 -0.53 -2.12
CA ARG A 175 -17.68 -0.49 -1.97
C ARG A 175 -18.29 -1.89 -1.96
N GLU A 176 -17.79 -2.81 -2.78
CA GLU A 176 -18.24 -4.20 -2.79
C GLU A 176 -17.90 -4.94 -1.50
N VAL A 177 -16.67 -4.82 -1.00
CA VAL A 177 -16.22 -5.49 0.23
C VAL A 177 -16.94 -4.92 1.46
N ILE A 178 -17.06 -3.59 1.55
CA ILE A 178 -17.78 -2.91 2.64
C ILE A 178 -19.27 -3.27 2.61
N GLY A 179 -19.89 -3.34 1.43
CA GLY A 179 -21.30 -3.71 1.28
C GLY A 179 -21.63 -5.16 1.69
N ARG A 180 -20.61 -6.01 1.81
CA ARG A 180 -20.76 -7.39 2.34
C ARG A 180 -20.39 -7.49 3.83
N SER A 181 -19.83 -6.45 4.42
CA SER A 181 -19.32 -6.44 5.79
C SER A 181 -20.27 -5.71 6.73
N ASN A 182 -20.28 -6.12 8.00
CA ASN A 182 -21.01 -5.42 9.07
C ASN A 182 -20.16 -4.27 9.61
N ILE A 183 -20.81 -3.18 10.02
CA ILE A 183 -20.14 -1.98 10.54
C ILE A 183 -19.25 -2.29 11.75
N GLN A 184 -19.67 -3.18 12.64
CA GLN A 184 -18.89 -3.59 13.81
C GLN A 184 -17.55 -4.23 13.41
N ALA A 185 -17.56 -5.14 12.43
CA ALA A 185 -16.34 -5.78 11.94
C ALA A 185 -15.37 -4.77 11.34
N ILE A 186 -15.89 -3.78 10.60
CA ILE A 186 -15.10 -2.73 9.95
C ILE A 186 -14.42 -1.83 10.99
N LEU A 187 -15.13 -1.48 12.08
CA LEU A 187 -14.63 -0.57 13.11
C LEU A 187 -13.70 -1.25 14.13
N THR A 188 -13.89 -2.54 14.44
CA THR A 188 -13.25 -3.17 15.62
C THR A 188 -12.08 -4.09 15.35
N GLY A 189 -11.81 -4.56 14.12
CA GLY A 189 -10.66 -5.45 13.95
C GLY A 189 -10.47 -6.16 12.63
N ALA A 190 -11.44 -6.12 11.72
CA ALA A 190 -11.31 -6.79 10.43
C ALA A 190 -10.54 -5.95 9.38
N ARG A 191 -9.84 -4.90 9.82
CA ARG A 191 -9.14 -3.96 8.93
C ARG A 191 -8.22 -4.66 7.94
N GLN A 192 -7.35 -5.53 8.44
CA GLN A 192 -6.42 -6.28 7.61
C GLN A 192 -7.12 -7.27 6.67
N THR A 193 -8.20 -7.89 7.12
CA THR A 193 -9.00 -8.79 6.28
C THR A 193 -9.66 -8.03 5.13
N ILE A 194 -10.19 -6.83 5.41
CA ILE A 194 -10.80 -5.96 4.40
C ILE A 194 -9.73 -5.49 3.40
N GLU A 195 -8.58 -4.99 3.87
CA GLU A 195 -7.47 -4.57 3.03
C GLU A 195 -7.02 -5.67 2.06
N THR A 196 -6.87 -6.89 2.57
CA THR A 196 -6.49 -8.06 1.74
C THR A 196 -7.58 -8.41 0.73
N ALA A 197 -8.85 -8.46 1.16
CA ALA A 197 -9.97 -8.78 0.27
C ALA A 197 -10.14 -7.74 -0.85
N VAL A 198 -9.98 -6.45 -0.54
CA VAL A 198 -10.00 -5.37 -1.53
C VAL A 198 -8.81 -5.48 -2.49
N GLN A 199 -7.61 -5.75 -1.96
CA GLN A 199 -6.41 -5.92 -2.78
C GLN A 199 -6.58 -7.07 -3.78
N GLU A 200 -7.09 -8.22 -3.34
CA GLU A 200 -7.33 -9.39 -4.21
C GLU A 200 -8.38 -9.09 -5.28
N LEU A 201 -9.49 -8.45 -4.89
CA LEU A 201 -10.56 -8.09 -5.82
C LEU A 201 -10.09 -7.06 -6.85
N MET A 202 -9.36 -6.03 -6.41
CA MET A 202 -8.74 -5.04 -7.30
C MET A 202 -7.77 -5.69 -8.28
N GLN A 203 -6.86 -6.55 -7.77
CA GLN A 203 -5.88 -7.21 -8.62
C GLN A 203 -6.55 -8.07 -9.69
N LYS A 204 -7.57 -8.85 -9.31
CA LYS A 204 -8.34 -9.66 -10.25
C LYS A 204 -9.01 -8.80 -11.32
N THR A 205 -9.68 -7.72 -10.93
CA THR A 205 -10.37 -6.84 -11.88
C THR A 205 -9.39 -6.12 -12.82
N LEU A 206 -8.24 -5.66 -12.31
CA LEU A 206 -7.21 -5.03 -13.13
C LEU A 206 -6.51 -6.02 -14.08
N ASP A 207 -6.38 -7.29 -13.67
CA ASP A 207 -5.87 -8.36 -14.52
C ASP A 207 -6.87 -8.72 -15.62
N ASP A 208 -8.17 -8.78 -15.31
CA ASP A 208 -9.24 -8.99 -16.29
C ASP A 208 -9.31 -7.86 -17.35
N TYR A 209 -8.99 -6.63 -16.96
CA TYR A 209 -8.87 -5.50 -17.90
C TYR A 209 -7.55 -5.49 -18.66
N GLY A 210 -6.59 -6.35 -18.31
CA GLY A 210 -5.25 -6.34 -18.90
C GLY A 210 -4.52 -5.01 -18.67
N ALA A 211 -4.69 -4.42 -17.48
CA ALA A 211 -4.14 -3.09 -17.18
C ALA A 211 -2.61 -3.08 -16.96
N GLY A 212 -1.96 -4.24 -16.87
CA GLY A 212 -0.51 -4.34 -16.65
C GLY A 212 -0.03 -3.76 -15.30
N VAL A 213 -0.87 -3.77 -14.27
CA VAL A 213 -0.61 -3.14 -12.98
C VAL A 213 -0.61 -4.18 -11.86
N VAL A 214 0.21 -3.95 -10.82
CA VAL A 214 0.20 -4.73 -9.57
C VAL A 214 -0.20 -3.83 -8.43
N VAL A 215 -1.23 -4.20 -7.70
CA VAL A 215 -1.63 -3.60 -6.43
C VAL A 215 -0.73 -4.17 -5.35
N GLN A 216 0.16 -3.34 -4.80
CA GLN A 216 1.09 -3.77 -3.75
C GLN A 216 0.41 -3.85 -2.40
N GLN A 217 -0.36 -2.83 -2.07
CA GLN A 217 -1.03 -2.73 -0.78
C GLN A 217 -2.21 -1.76 -0.86
N VAL A 218 -3.27 -2.11 -0.14
CA VAL A 218 -4.37 -1.20 0.17
C VAL A 218 -4.25 -0.85 1.65
N GLN A 219 -4.34 0.42 2.00
CA GLN A 219 -4.22 0.92 3.38
C GLN A 219 -5.46 1.71 3.74
N LEU A 220 -6.23 1.23 4.71
CA LEU A 220 -7.32 1.98 5.31
C LEU A 220 -6.77 3.06 6.24
N GLN A 221 -7.09 4.32 5.97
CA GLN A 221 -6.65 5.47 6.77
C GLN A 221 -7.66 5.74 7.90
N ARG A 222 -8.90 6.00 7.53
CA ARG A 222 -9.96 6.36 8.46
C ARG A 222 -11.26 5.67 8.06
N VAL A 223 -11.99 5.20 9.06
CA VAL A 223 -13.34 4.66 8.89
C VAL A 223 -14.21 5.22 10.01
N ASP A 224 -15.11 6.13 9.66
CA ASP A 224 -15.98 6.82 10.61
C ASP A 224 -17.41 6.89 10.08
N PRO A 225 -18.41 6.82 10.94
CA PRO A 225 -19.77 7.16 10.56
C PRO A 225 -19.88 8.66 10.28
N PRO A 226 -20.82 9.10 9.41
CA PRO A 226 -21.05 10.51 9.12
C PRO A 226 -21.28 11.32 10.41
N THR A 227 -20.74 12.55 10.43
CA THR A 227 -20.80 13.43 11.62
C THR A 227 -22.21 13.67 12.15
N GLN A 228 -23.22 13.61 11.29
CA GLN A 228 -24.64 13.82 11.64
C GLN A 228 -25.22 12.70 12.52
N VAL A 229 -24.68 11.47 12.42
CA VAL A 229 -25.20 10.29 13.14
C VAL A 229 -24.24 9.76 14.21
N ILE A 230 -23.11 10.41 14.41
CA ILE A 230 -22.03 9.93 15.28
C ILE A 230 -22.50 9.80 16.75
N GLU A 231 -23.36 10.70 17.22
CA GLU A 231 -23.90 10.64 18.60
C GLU A 231 -24.86 9.48 18.77
N ALA A 232 -25.79 9.30 17.84
CA ALA A 232 -26.72 8.17 17.86
C ALA A 232 -25.98 6.83 17.79
N PHE A 233 -24.95 6.75 16.96
CA PHE A 233 -24.10 5.57 16.86
C PHE A 233 -23.35 5.26 18.16
N ARG A 234 -22.82 6.29 18.83
CA ARG A 234 -22.19 6.16 20.15
C ARG A 234 -23.15 5.69 21.23
N ASP A 235 -24.42 6.12 21.18
CA ASP A 235 -25.44 5.66 22.12
C ASP A 235 -25.77 4.18 21.93
N VAL A 236 -25.90 3.71 20.70
CA VAL A 236 -26.07 2.28 20.39
C VAL A 236 -24.88 1.47 20.88
N GLN A 237 -23.66 1.98 20.66
CA GLN A 237 -22.44 1.31 21.12
C GLN A 237 -22.36 1.23 22.66
N ARG A 238 -22.74 2.28 23.36
CA ARG A 238 -22.83 2.27 24.85
C ARG A 238 -23.87 1.25 25.32
N ALA A 239 -25.04 1.24 24.71
CA ALA A 239 -26.10 0.29 25.07
C ALA A 239 -25.67 -1.17 24.85
N SER A 240 -24.95 -1.45 23.74
CA SER A 240 -24.36 -2.76 23.48
C SER A 240 -23.32 -3.16 24.53
N SER A 241 -22.44 -2.25 24.91
CA SER A 241 -21.44 -2.48 25.96
C SER A 241 -22.07 -2.68 27.34
N ASP A 242 -23.16 -1.97 27.65
CA ASP A 242 -23.89 -2.13 28.91
C ASP A 242 -24.61 -3.48 28.95
N LEU A 243 -25.15 -3.94 27.84
CA LEU A 243 -25.75 -5.27 27.72
C LEU A 243 -24.71 -6.38 27.94
N GLU A 244 -23.56 -6.29 27.29
CA GLU A 244 -22.45 -7.26 27.48
C GLU A 244 -21.96 -7.26 28.93
N ARG A 245 -21.85 -6.08 29.55
CA ARG A 245 -21.46 -5.98 30.96
C ARG A 245 -22.47 -6.64 31.87
N ALA A 246 -23.76 -6.37 31.66
CA ALA A 246 -24.82 -6.99 32.45
C ALA A 246 -24.86 -8.53 32.30
N GLN A 247 -24.63 -9.02 31.09
CA GLN A 247 -24.50 -10.46 30.84
C GLN A 247 -23.29 -11.07 31.55
N ASN A 248 -22.13 -10.42 31.48
CA ASN A 248 -20.90 -10.87 32.14
C ASN A 248 -21.02 -10.86 33.67
N GLU A 249 -21.71 -9.84 34.24
CA GLU A 249 -21.99 -9.75 35.67
C GLU A 249 -22.95 -10.88 36.10
N ALA A 250 -23.99 -11.13 35.34
CA ALA A 250 -24.94 -12.23 35.60
C ALA A 250 -24.26 -13.59 35.52
N GLN A 251 -23.40 -13.81 34.49
CA GLN A 251 -22.64 -15.04 34.34
C GLN A 251 -21.63 -15.23 35.49
N THR A 252 -20.95 -14.19 35.89
CA THR A 252 -20.04 -14.19 37.05
C THR A 252 -20.75 -14.53 38.31
N TYR A 253 -21.94 -13.93 38.55
CA TYR A 253 -22.79 -14.25 39.69
C TYR A 253 -23.22 -15.73 39.70
N ALA A 254 -23.70 -16.22 38.56
CA ALA A 254 -24.10 -17.62 38.43
C ALA A 254 -22.91 -18.58 38.68
N ASN A 255 -21.73 -18.28 38.14
CA ASN A 255 -20.50 -19.07 38.29
C ASN A 255 -20.00 -19.04 39.77
N ARG A 256 -20.35 -18.06 40.57
CA ARG A 256 -20.04 -18.01 42.01
C ARG A 256 -21.07 -18.75 42.83
N VAL A 257 -22.35 -18.43 42.65
CA VAL A 257 -23.43 -18.92 43.54
C VAL A 257 -23.69 -20.41 43.35
N VAL A 258 -23.73 -20.89 42.12
CA VAL A 258 -24.05 -22.31 41.84
C VAL A 258 -22.99 -23.26 42.40
N PRO A 259 -21.65 -23.07 42.18
CA PRO A 259 -20.65 -23.95 42.79
C PRO A 259 -20.61 -23.85 44.32
N GLU A 260 -20.82 -22.63 44.87
CA GLU A 260 -20.86 -22.42 46.29
C GLU A 260 -22.04 -23.18 46.97
N ALA A 261 -23.23 -23.10 46.37
CA ALA A 261 -24.38 -23.86 46.82
C ALA A 261 -24.20 -25.36 46.73
N ARG A 262 -23.59 -25.84 45.62
CA ARG A 262 -23.24 -27.26 45.46
C ARG A 262 -22.20 -27.72 46.49
N GLY A 263 -21.19 -26.89 46.76
CA GLY A 263 -20.18 -27.16 47.77
C GLY A 263 -20.78 -27.24 49.20
N ARG A 264 -21.70 -26.31 49.56
CA ARG A 264 -22.41 -26.37 50.85
C ARG A 264 -23.29 -27.62 50.97
N ALA A 265 -24.04 -27.97 49.89
CA ALA A 265 -24.85 -29.16 49.92
C ALA A 265 -24.00 -30.44 50.04
N ALA A 266 -22.89 -30.54 49.31
CA ALA A 266 -21.96 -31.67 49.44
C ALA A 266 -21.39 -31.77 50.86
N LYS A 267 -20.99 -30.64 51.46
CA LYS A 267 -20.48 -30.59 52.81
C LYS A 267 -21.52 -31.09 53.82
N ILE A 268 -22.78 -30.63 53.75
CA ILE A 268 -23.85 -31.06 54.65
C ILE A 268 -24.06 -32.58 54.51
N LEU A 269 -24.08 -33.13 53.29
CA LEU A 269 -24.20 -34.56 53.07
C LEU A 269 -23.04 -35.35 53.70
N GLN A 270 -21.80 -34.92 53.50
CA GLN A 270 -20.62 -35.53 54.06
C GLN A 270 -20.59 -35.44 55.58
N ASP A 271 -20.95 -34.30 56.17
CA ASP A 271 -21.04 -34.13 57.60
C ASP A 271 -22.09 -35.09 58.23
N ALA A 272 -23.24 -35.22 57.58
CA ALA A 272 -24.30 -36.13 58.01
C ALA A 272 -23.89 -37.63 57.88
N GLU A 273 -23.20 -37.99 56.81
CA GLU A 273 -22.66 -39.34 56.65
C GLU A 273 -21.56 -39.65 57.70
N ALA A 274 -20.64 -38.72 57.93
CA ALA A 274 -19.62 -38.87 58.98
C ALA A 274 -20.24 -39.01 60.39
N TYR A 275 -21.24 -38.19 60.68
CA TYR A 275 -21.97 -38.31 61.97
C TYR A 275 -22.68 -39.66 62.12
N ARG A 276 -23.34 -40.14 61.05
CA ARG A 276 -23.96 -41.50 61.05
C ARG A 276 -22.89 -42.60 61.28
N GLU A 277 -21.76 -42.54 60.60
CA GLU A 277 -20.68 -43.52 60.78
C GLU A 277 -20.08 -43.46 62.17
N GLN A 278 -19.84 -42.24 62.67
CA GLN A 278 -19.37 -42.06 64.07
C GLN A 278 -20.31 -42.68 65.09
N THR A 279 -21.60 -42.34 64.99
CA THR A 279 -22.66 -42.86 65.90
C THR A 279 -22.74 -44.40 65.84
N VAL A 280 -22.69 -44.96 64.64
CA VAL A 280 -22.70 -46.41 64.47
C VAL A 280 -21.43 -47.07 65.02
N ALA A 281 -20.24 -46.44 64.82
CA ALA A 281 -19.01 -46.95 65.34
C ALA A 281 -18.95 -46.86 66.88
N GLU A 282 -19.46 -45.77 67.50
CA GLU A 282 -19.58 -45.62 68.94
C GLU A 282 -20.52 -46.67 69.54
N ALA A 283 -21.69 -46.86 68.95
CA ALA A 283 -22.66 -47.88 69.36
C ALA A 283 -22.09 -49.31 69.27
N LYS A 284 -21.40 -49.63 68.18
CA LYS A 284 -20.68 -50.90 68.01
C LYS A 284 -19.55 -51.09 69.08
N GLY A 285 -18.79 -50.04 69.34
CA GLY A 285 -17.78 -50.01 70.34
C GLY A 285 -18.34 -50.28 71.76
N GLN A 286 -19.40 -49.59 72.15
CA GLN A 286 -20.13 -49.78 73.39
C GLN A 286 -20.68 -51.23 73.54
N ALA A 287 -21.33 -51.74 72.45
CA ALA A 287 -21.82 -53.10 72.42
C ALA A 287 -20.68 -54.16 72.59
N CYS A 288 -19.53 -53.91 71.99
CA CYS A 288 -18.36 -54.78 72.10
C CYS A 288 -17.79 -54.77 73.51
N VAL A 289 -17.69 -53.61 74.14
CA VAL A 289 -17.24 -53.45 75.56
C VAL A 289 -18.24 -54.17 76.50
N SER A 290 -19.50 -53.95 76.34
CA SER A 290 -20.57 -54.60 77.13
C SER A 290 -20.51 -56.14 77.01
N ARG A 291 -20.34 -56.64 75.77
CA ARG A 291 -20.24 -58.07 75.51
C ARG A 291 -18.98 -58.65 76.14
N LYS A 292 -17.86 -57.94 76.11
CA LYS A 292 -16.58 -58.34 76.76
C LYS A 292 -16.68 -58.35 78.30
N CYS A 293 -17.35 -57.39 78.89
CA CYS A 293 -17.66 -57.30 80.29
C CYS A 293 -18.52 -58.49 80.77
N MET A 294 -19.57 -58.82 80.02
CA MET A 294 -20.46 -59.99 80.28
C MET A 294 -19.67 -61.34 80.21
N SER A 295 -18.78 -61.48 79.25
CA SER A 295 -17.98 -62.69 79.09
C SER A 295 -16.95 -62.86 80.20
N ASN A 296 -16.39 -61.77 80.70
CA ASN A 296 -15.48 -61.80 81.82
C ASN A 296 -16.13 -62.07 83.21
N THR A 297 -17.35 -61.62 83.38
CA THR A 297 -18.19 -61.87 84.55
C THR A 297 -18.58 -63.36 84.63
N LYS A 298 -18.79 -64.05 83.53
CA LYS A 298 -19.07 -65.46 83.40
C LYS A 298 -17.83 -66.39 83.69
N ARG A 299 -16.61 -65.83 83.73
CA ARG A 299 -15.33 -66.57 83.95
C ARG A 299 -14.76 -66.43 85.36
N ARG A 300 -15.45 -65.85 86.33
CA ARG A 300 -15.03 -65.89 87.73
C ARG A 300 -15.76 -67.07 88.38
N PRO A 301 -15.10 -68.20 88.68
CA PRO A 301 -15.58 -69.23 89.63
C PRO A 301 -15.45 -68.71 91.04
N THR A 302 -16.45 -68.84 91.79
CA THR A 302 -16.49 -68.67 93.22
C THR A 302 -15.60 -69.69 93.88
#